data_cdcb33290251b2c1ec9aa24339920eb4
#
_entry.id   cdcb33290251b2c1ec9aa24339920eb4
#
_cell.length_a   1.000
_cell.length_b   1.000
_cell.length_c   1.000
_cell.angle_alpha   90.00
_cell.angle_beta   90.00
_cell.angle_gamma   90.00
#
_symmetry.space_group_name_H-M   'P 1'
#
loop_
_entity.id
_entity.type
_entity.pdbx_description
1 polymer ?
#
loop_
_entity_poly.entity_id
_entity_poly.type
_entity_poly.pdbx_seq_one_letter_code
_entity_poly.pdbx_strand_id
1 'polypeptide(L)'
;MWTMKLPDVQAGFRKGRVMRDQIVNIRWLIEKAREFQKSMYFCFIDYTKAFDCLDHNKMWKILKEMGIPDHLTCLLRNLYAGQEATARTRHGKEYDQGCVLSPCLFNLYAEYITWNARLEEAQAGIKIAGRNINNLRYPDDTTLMAESEEELKSLLIKVKEEWKSWLKTQHSEN
;
A
#
# COMPACT_ATOMS: atom_id res chain seq x y z
N MET A 1 16.00 -5.58 -17.86
CA MET A 1 15.16 -4.37 -17.86
C MET A 1 14.02 -4.61 -16.87
N TRP A 2 14.12 -4.08 -15.67
CA TRP A 2 13.11 -4.23 -14.63
C TRP A 2 11.93 -3.32 -14.96
N THR A 3 10.91 -3.85 -15.56
CA THR A 3 9.60 -3.20 -15.55
C THR A 3 8.92 -3.60 -14.24
N MET A 4 8.97 -2.72 -13.28
CA MET A 4 8.20 -2.85 -12.05
C MET A 4 6.73 -2.75 -12.41
N LYS A 5 6.12 -3.89 -12.69
CA LYS A 5 4.69 -4.00 -12.92
C LYS A 5 4.05 -4.06 -11.55
N LEU A 6 3.53 -2.92 -11.08
CA LEU A 6 2.63 -2.94 -9.92
C LEU A 6 1.49 -3.92 -10.21
N PRO A 7 1.09 -4.77 -9.24
CA PRO A 7 0.00 -5.73 -9.42
C PRO A 7 -1.30 -5.04 -9.86
N ASP A 8 -2.18 -5.76 -10.52
CA ASP A 8 -3.47 -5.21 -10.99
C ASP A 8 -4.39 -4.78 -9.83
N VAL A 9 -4.17 -5.32 -8.64
CA VAL A 9 -4.88 -4.96 -7.40
C VAL A 9 -4.55 -3.55 -6.90
N GLN A 10 -3.39 -2.97 -7.31
CA GLN A 10 -3.00 -1.61 -6.98
C GLN A 10 -3.47 -0.64 -8.07
N ALA A 11 -4.33 0.31 -7.70
CA ALA A 11 -4.85 1.32 -8.61
C ALA A 11 -4.33 2.74 -8.34
N GLY A 12 -3.66 2.96 -7.20
CA GLY A 12 -3.22 4.29 -6.79
C GLY A 12 -2.11 4.87 -7.67
N PHE A 13 -2.28 6.14 -8.06
CA PHE A 13 -1.32 6.92 -8.87
C PHE A 13 -0.85 6.21 -10.16
N ARG A 14 -1.69 5.36 -10.74
CA ARG A 14 -1.42 4.68 -12.01
C ARG A 14 -2.16 5.37 -13.16
N LYS A 15 -1.46 5.60 -14.26
CA LYS A 15 -2.08 6.13 -15.49
C LYS A 15 -3.22 5.23 -15.96
N GLY A 16 -4.42 5.81 -16.14
CA GLY A 16 -5.60 5.09 -16.60
C GLY A 16 -6.34 4.28 -15.51
N ARG A 17 -5.95 4.40 -14.24
CA ARG A 17 -6.67 3.83 -13.09
C ARG A 17 -7.20 4.97 -12.23
N VAL A 18 -8.45 4.87 -11.79
CA VAL A 18 -9.10 5.85 -10.92
C VAL A 18 -9.76 5.15 -9.74
N MET A 19 -10.03 5.87 -8.66
CA MET A 19 -10.74 5.35 -7.47
C MET A 19 -12.06 4.66 -7.86
N ARG A 20 -12.74 5.20 -8.86
CA ARG A 20 -14.00 4.64 -9.35
C ARG A 20 -13.87 3.21 -9.86
N ASP A 21 -12.69 2.83 -10.38
CA ASP A 21 -12.45 1.45 -10.83
C ASP A 21 -12.45 0.49 -9.64
N GLN A 22 -11.90 0.87 -8.48
CA GLN A 22 -11.91 0.05 -7.28
C GLN A 22 -13.33 -0.10 -6.70
N ILE A 23 -14.14 0.96 -6.73
CA ILE A 23 -15.55 0.90 -6.33
C ILE A 23 -16.32 -0.08 -7.24
N VAL A 24 -16.08 -0.01 -8.54
CA VAL A 24 -16.69 -0.93 -9.51
C VAL A 24 -16.24 -2.37 -9.25
N ASN A 25 -14.96 -2.59 -8.96
CA ASN A 25 -14.42 -3.91 -8.63
C ASN A 25 -15.08 -4.49 -7.37
N ILE A 26 -15.19 -3.70 -6.28
CA ILE A 26 -15.86 -4.13 -5.05
C ILE A 26 -17.33 -4.46 -5.33
N ARG A 27 -18.02 -3.59 -6.05
CA ARG A 27 -19.42 -3.81 -6.42
C ARG A 27 -19.61 -5.10 -7.22
N TRP A 28 -18.77 -5.31 -8.22
CA TRP A 28 -18.78 -6.54 -9.01
C TRP A 28 -18.52 -7.78 -8.15
N LEU A 29 -17.56 -7.71 -7.21
CA LEU A 29 -17.29 -8.80 -6.26
C LEU A 29 -18.51 -9.12 -5.40
N ILE A 30 -19.19 -8.10 -4.86
CA ILE A 30 -20.41 -8.26 -4.05
C ILE A 30 -21.53 -8.92 -4.89
N GLU A 31 -21.72 -8.47 -6.12
CA GLU A 31 -22.73 -9.05 -7.03
C GLU A 31 -22.42 -10.52 -7.32
N LYS A 32 -21.15 -10.84 -7.61
CA LYS A 32 -20.71 -12.24 -7.84
C LYS A 32 -20.82 -13.10 -6.59
N ALA A 33 -20.44 -12.61 -5.43
CA ALA A 33 -20.60 -13.37 -4.18
C ALA A 33 -22.08 -13.69 -3.89
N ARG A 34 -23.00 -12.74 -4.15
CA ARG A 34 -24.44 -12.99 -4.04
C ARG A 34 -24.92 -14.05 -5.03
N GLU A 35 -24.48 -13.98 -6.29
CA GLU A 35 -24.81 -14.97 -7.32
C GLU A 35 -24.40 -16.38 -6.92
N PHE A 36 -23.20 -16.51 -6.30
CA PHE A 36 -22.66 -17.78 -5.84
C PHE A 36 -23.00 -18.13 -4.38
N GLN A 37 -23.87 -17.33 -3.73
CA GLN A 37 -24.28 -17.51 -2.32
C GLN A 37 -23.09 -17.59 -1.35
N LYS A 38 -22.03 -16.83 -1.60
CA LYS A 38 -20.84 -16.76 -0.77
C LYS A 38 -20.91 -15.63 0.23
N SER A 39 -20.48 -15.90 1.46
CA SER A 39 -20.26 -14.86 2.46
C SER A 39 -19.03 -14.03 2.09
N MET A 40 -19.09 -12.74 2.39
CA MET A 40 -17.98 -11.79 2.18
C MET A 40 -17.77 -10.97 3.43
N TYR A 41 -16.51 -10.88 3.84
CA TYR A 41 -16.05 -10.05 4.93
C TYR A 41 -15.03 -9.05 4.39
N PHE A 42 -15.13 -7.81 4.84
CA PHE A 42 -14.24 -6.72 4.44
C PHE A 42 -13.56 -6.12 5.66
N CYS A 43 -12.28 -5.75 5.50
CA CYS A 43 -11.54 -4.91 6.43
C CYS A 43 -10.90 -3.78 5.64
N PHE A 44 -11.25 -2.55 6.00
CA PHE A 44 -10.66 -1.35 5.43
C PHE A 44 -9.52 -0.89 6.33
N ILE A 45 -8.34 -0.74 5.76
CA ILE A 45 -7.14 -0.26 6.44
C ILE A 45 -6.81 1.11 5.85
N ASP A 46 -6.97 2.15 6.67
CA ASP A 46 -6.51 3.50 6.39
C ASP A 46 -5.14 3.69 7.07
N TYR A 47 -4.14 4.04 6.29
CA TYR A 47 -2.80 4.33 6.81
C TYR A 47 -2.72 5.78 7.23
N THR A 48 -3.17 6.09 8.44
CA THR A 48 -3.15 7.45 9.00
C THR A 48 -1.76 8.05 8.90
N LYS A 49 -1.64 9.24 8.30
CA LYS A 49 -0.37 9.94 8.02
C LYS A 49 0.61 9.11 7.19
N ALA A 50 0.10 8.33 6.24
CA ALA A 50 0.89 7.44 5.40
C ALA A 50 2.13 8.10 4.79
N PHE A 51 1.99 9.35 4.36
CA PHE A 51 3.07 10.10 3.69
C PHE A 51 4.06 10.73 4.68
N ASP A 52 3.63 11.05 5.90
CA ASP A 52 4.43 11.72 6.93
C ASP A 52 5.26 10.73 7.77
N CYS A 53 4.82 9.45 7.81
CA CYS A 53 5.47 8.40 8.60
C CYS A 53 6.57 7.64 7.85
N LEU A 54 6.95 8.10 6.66
CA LEU A 54 7.89 7.40 5.81
C LEU A 54 9.33 7.66 6.29
N ASP A 55 9.95 6.64 6.89
CA ASP A 55 11.39 6.69 7.18
C ASP A 55 12.17 6.61 5.87
N HIS A 56 12.78 7.72 5.48
CA HIS A 56 13.54 7.82 4.24
C HIS A 56 14.69 6.82 4.17
N ASN A 57 15.40 6.56 5.29
CA ASN A 57 16.53 5.62 5.28
C ASN A 57 16.08 4.19 4.98
N LYS A 58 14.92 3.81 5.53
CA LYS A 58 14.31 2.52 5.22
C LYS A 58 13.80 2.46 3.80
N MET A 59 13.21 3.55 3.31
CA MET A 59 12.76 3.65 1.92
C MET A 59 13.90 3.38 0.94
N TRP A 60 15.10 3.93 1.20
CA TRP A 60 16.26 3.68 0.34
C TRP A 60 16.69 2.21 0.36
N LYS A 61 16.61 1.53 1.52
CA LYS A 61 16.87 0.08 1.61
C LYS A 61 15.85 -0.72 0.80
N ILE A 62 14.56 -0.40 0.92
CA ILE A 62 13.49 -1.03 0.15
C ILE A 62 13.70 -0.87 -1.35
N LEU A 63 13.95 0.33 -1.83
CA LEU A 63 14.17 0.57 -3.25
C LEU A 63 15.33 -0.29 -3.78
N LYS A 64 16.38 -0.46 -2.97
CA LYS A 64 17.51 -1.32 -3.31
C LYS A 64 17.13 -2.81 -3.34
N GLU A 65 16.38 -3.28 -2.33
CA GLU A 65 15.87 -4.66 -2.27
C GLU A 65 14.90 -4.97 -3.41
N MET A 66 14.10 -3.98 -3.82
CA MET A 66 13.23 -4.05 -4.98
C MET A 66 14.00 -3.98 -6.32
N GLY A 67 15.33 -3.87 -6.29
CA GLY A 67 16.19 -3.85 -7.46
C GLY A 67 16.21 -2.52 -8.22
N ILE A 68 15.78 -1.42 -7.59
CA ILE A 68 15.91 -0.09 -8.18
C ILE A 68 17.41 0.26 -8.28
N PRO A 69 17.90 0.67 -9.46
CA PRO A 69 19.30 1.00 -9.67
C PRO A 69 19.82 2.08 -8.72
N ASP A 70 21.05 1.91 -8.21
CA ASP A 70 21.64 2.82 -7.22
C ASP A 70 21.68 4.29 -7.68
N HIS A 71 21.87 4.55 -8.98
CA HIS A 71 21.89 5.92 -9.52
C HIS A 71 20.51 6.59 -9.41
N LEU A 72 19.40 5.86 -9.55
CA LEU A 72 18.05 6.39 -9.36
C LEU A 72 17.75 6.60 -7.88
N THR A 73 18.18 5.69 -7.02
CA THR A 73 18.04 5.85 -5.56
C THR A 73 18.85 7.05 -5.07
N CYS A 74 20.05 7.26 -5.60
CA CYS A 74 20.87 8.44 -5.29
C CYS A 74 20.20 9.75 -5.76
N LEU A 75 19.63 9.76 -6.96
CA LEU A 75 18.90 10.91 -7.49
C LEU A 75 17.68 11.24 -6.59
N LEU A 76 16.89 10.25 -6.22
CA LEU A 76 15.74 10.42 -5.31
C LEU A 76 16.22 10.95 -3.95
N ARG A 77 17.29 10.38 -3.38
CA ARG A 77 17.86 10.84 -2.11
C ARG A 77 18.27 12.32 -2.18
N ASN A 78 18.93 12.74 -3.25
CA ASN A 78 19.33 14.12 -3.45
C ASN A 78 18.12 15.06 -3.62
N LEU A 79 17.05 14.62 -4.26
CA LEU A 79 15.79 15.36 -4.37
C LEU A 79 15.12 15.57 -3.00
N TYR A 80 15.27 14.62 -2.09
CA TYR A 80 14.73 14.71 -0.72
C TYR A 80 15.68 15.42 0.27
N ALA A 81 16.98 15.40 0.01
CA ALA A 81 17.99 16.07 0.83
C ALA A 81 17.97 17.58 0.57
N GLY A 82 17.14 18.31 1.25
CA GLY A 82 17.03 19.77 1.13
C GLY A 82 15.66 20.29 0.71
N GLN A 83 14.65 19.43 0.71
CA GLN A 83 13.27 19.88 0.55
C GLN A 83 12.66 20.22 1.92
N GLU A 84 12.72 21.49 2.29
CA GLU A 84 11.81 22.08 3.27
C GLU A 84 10.60 22.63 2.52
N ALA A 85 9.53 21.87 2.46
CA ALA A 85 8.28 22.34 1.87
C ALA A 85 7.44 23.00 2.95
N THR A 86 7.50 24.34 3.02
CA THR A 86 6.68 25.13 3.93
C THR A 86 5.42 25.62 3.22
N ALA A 87 4.26 25.09 3.55
CA ALA A 87 2.99 25.65 3.08
C ALA A 87 2.49 26.70 4.07
N ARG A 88 2.55 27.99 3.68
CA ARG A 88 1.94 29.09 4.45
C ARG A 88 0.41 29.04 4.28
N THR A 89 -0.31 28.72 5.33
CA THR A 89 -1.75 28.94 5.39
C THR A 89 -2.05 30.33 5.93
N ARG A 90 -3.21 30.92 5.57
CA ARG A 90 -3.68 32.24 6.08
C ARG A 90 -3.78 32.32 7.61
N HIS A 91 -3.66 31.19 8.33
CA HIS A 91 -3.74 31.10 9.78
C HIS A 91 -2.41 30.76 10.46
N GLY A 92 -1.28 30.91 9.76
CA GLY A 92 0.06 30.84 10.37
C GLY A 92 0.52 29.45 10.82
N LYS A 93 -0.22 28.37 10.51
CA LYS A 93 0.25 27.01 10.75
C LYS A 93 1.03 26.50 9.55
N GLU A 94 2.28 26.16 9.77
CA GLU A 94 3.11 25.44 8.82
C GLU A 94 2.64 23.98 8.81
N TYR A 95 2.25 23.50 7.62
CA TYR A 95 2.06 22.09 7.35
C TYR A 95 3.12 21.68 6.35
N ASP A 96 3.95 20.71 6.71
CA ASP A 96 4.81 20.04 5.75
C ASP A 96 3.91 19.26 4.77
N GLN A 97 3.70 19.83 3.59
CA GLN A 97 3.09 19.08 2.50
C GLN A 97 4.16 18.22 1.86
N GLY A 98 3.92 16.89 1.86
CA GLY A 98 4.81 15.93 1.25
C GLY A 98 5.20 16.29 -0.19
N CYS A 99 6.40 15.90 -0.57
CA CYS A 99 6.92 16.05 -1.92
C CYS A 99 5.97 15.39 -2.95
N VAL A 100 5.90 15.92 -4.16
CA VAL A 100 5.11 15.36 -5.29
C VAL A 100 5.41 13.87 -5.54
N LEU A 101 6.60 13.40 -5.16
CA LEU A 101 7.00 11.99 -5.27
C LEU A 101 6.54 11.12 -4.10
N SER A 102 6.14 11.71 -2.96
CA SER A 102 5.75 10.96 -1.75
C SER A 102 4.64 9.94 -2.01
N PRO A 103 3.58 10.24 -2.78
CA PRO A 103 2.57 9.25 -3.13
C PRO A 103 3.11 8.06 -3.90
N CYS A 104 4.03 8.28 -4.84
CA CYS A 104 4.64 7.20 -5.61
C CYS A 104 5.53 6.32 -4.74
N LEU A 105 6.33 6.93 -3.86
CA LEU A 105 7.21 6.21 -2.94
C LEU A 105 6.40 5.44 -1.89
N PHE A 106 5.30 6.02 -1.43
CA PHE A 106 4.39 5.31 -0.52
C PHE A 106 3.78 4.08 -1.18
N ASN A 107 3.35 4.17 -2.46
CA ASN A 107 2.87 3.01 -3.20
C ASN A 107 3.91 1.88 -3.25
N LEU A 108 5.19 2.22 -3.50
CA LEU A 108 6.27 1.25 -3.50
C LEU A 108 6.44 0.61 -2.14
N TYR A 109 6.37 1.42 -1.10
CA TYR A 109 6.44 0.98 0.28
C TYR A 109 5.28 0.04 0.66
N ALA A 110 4.04 0.40 0.34
CA ALA A 110 2.87 -0.42 0.58
C ALA A 110 2.94 -1.76 -0.18
N GLU A 111 3.44 -1.74 -1.42
CA GLU A 111 3.70 -2.95 -2.21
C GLU A 111 4.73 -3.86 -1.55
N TYR A 112 5.83 -3.31 -1.06
CA TYR A 112 6.86 -4.06 -0.36
C TYR A 112 6.31 -4.76 0.89
N ILE A 113 5.52 -4.04 1.72
CA ILE A 113 4.88 -4.62 2.91
C ILE A 113 3.92 -5.75 2.54
N THR A 114 3.06 -5.54 1.55
CA THR A 114 2.09 -6.55 1.14
C THR A 114 2.75 -7.77 0.49
N TRP A 115 3.87 -7.57 -0.20
CA TRP A 115 4.67 -8.66 -0.74
C TRP A 115 5.31 -9.49 0.38
N ASN A 116 5.92 -8.85 1.39
CA ASN A 116 6.48 -9.53 2.54
C ASN A 116 5.42 -10.25 3.38
N ALA A 117 4.22 -9.66 3.52
CA ALA A 117 3.06 -10.30 4.15
C ALA A 117 2.53 -11.50 3.35
N ARG A 118 3.07 -11.75 2.13
CA ARG A 118 2.70 -12.86 1.23
C ARG A 118 1.19 -12.96 1.00
N LEU A 119 0.55 -11.80 0.81
CA LEU A 119 -0.90 -11.78 0.59
C LEU A 119 -1.29 -12.48 -0.71
N GLU A 120 -0.47 -12.39 -1.75
CA GLU A 120 -0.73 -13.04 -3.04
C GLU A 120 -0.65 -14.58 -2.96
N GLU A 121 0.17 -15.11 -2.05
CA GLU A 121 0.30 -16.55 -1.79
C GLU A 121 -0.75 -17.08 -0.80
N ALA A 122 -1.47 -16.19 -0.11
CA ALA A 122 -2.45 -16.59 0.89
C ALA A 122 -3.62 -17.31 0.24
N GLN A 123 -4.00 -18.47 0.81
CA GLN A 123 -5.20 -19.20 0.39
C GLN A 123 -6.50 -18.51 0.83
N ALA A 124 -6.42 -17.67 1.87
CA ALA A 124 -7.51 -16.82 2.33
C ALA A 124 -7.88 -15.79 1.27
N GLY A 125 -9.18 -15.56 1.07
CA GLY A 125 -9.69 -14.61 0.10
C GLY A 125 -10.99 -15.10 -0.53
N ILE A 126 -11.51 -14.34 -1.47
CA ILE A 126 -12.75 -14.63 -2.18
C ILE A 126 -12.41 -15.34 -3.48
N LYS A 127 -12.89 -16.57 -3.62
CA LYS A 127 -12.62 -17.41 -4.79
C LYS A 127 -13.74 -17.25 -5.81
N ILE A 128 -13.48 -16.51 -6.89
CA ILE A 128 -14.42 -16.28 -7.98
C ILE A 128 -13.73 -16.60 -9.32
N ALA A 129 -14.38 -17.42 -10.14
CA ALA A 129 -13.89 -17.81 -11.47
C ALA A 129 -12.44 -18.32 -11.47
N GLY A 130 -12.05 -19.12 -10.48
CA GLY A 130 -10.71 -19.69 -10.35
C GLY A 130 -9.63 -18.69 -9.88
N ARG A 131 -10.00 -17.47 -9.56
CA ARG A 131 -9.09 -16.46 -9.00
C ARG A 131 -9.37 -16.29 -7.51
N ASN A 132 -8.30 -16.13 -6.74
CA ASN A 132 -8.38 -15.76 -5.34
C ASN A 132 -8.12 -14.24 -5.22
N ILE A 133 -9.12 -13.51 -4.69
CA ILE A 133 -9.04 -12.06 -4.51
C ILE A 133 -9.15 -11.79 -3.01
N ASN A 134 -8.07 -11.33 -2.40
CA ASN A 134 -7.99 -11.11 -0.96
C ASN A 134 -7.67 -9.67 -0.58
N ASN A 135 -7.27 -8.83 -1.54
CA ASN A 135 -7.01 -7.42 -1.29
C ASN A 135 -7.26 -6.57 -2.53
N LEU A 136 -7.59 -5.30 -2.29
CA LEU A 136 -7.58 -4.21 -3.27
C LEU A 136 -6.88 -3.02 -2.63
N ARG A 137 -6.05 -2.31 -3.39
CA ARG A 137 -5.21 -1.23 -2.90
C ARG A 137 -5.45 0.05 -3.67
N TYR A 138 -5.55 1.12 -2.92
CA TYR A 138 -5.54 2.48 -3.41
C TYR A 138 -4.55 3.27 -2.53
N PRO A 139 -3.92 4.35 -2.98
CA PRO A 139 -2.62 4.84 -2.43
C PRO A 139 -2.39 4.62 -0.94
N ASP A 140 -3.26 5.16 -0.11
CA ASP A 140 -3.24 5.14 1.35
C ASP A 140 -4.28 4.20 1.98
N ASP A 141 -5.07 3.51 1.14
CA ASP A 141 -6.12 2.60 1.58
C ASP A 141 -5.87 1.17 1.10
N THR A 142 -6.03 0.21 1.98
CA THR A 142 -6.05 -1.21 1.64
C THR A 142 -7.35 -1.84 2.10
N THR A 143 -8.03 -2.52 1.20
CA THR A 143 -9.21 -3.34 1.55
C THR A 143 -8.81 -4.80 1.51
N LEU A 144 -8.91 -5.48 2.66
CA LEU A 144 -8.77 -6.93 2.74
C LEU A 144 -10.14 -7.59 2.62
N MET A 145 -10.18 -8.78 2.03
CA MET A 145 -11.41 -9.52 1.77
C MET A 145 -11.21 -11.01 1.99
N ALA A 146 -12.23 -11.68 2.54
CA ALA A 146 -12.23 -13.12 2.73
C ALA A 146 -13.65 -13.70 2.75
N GLU A 147 -13.78 -15.04 2.63
CA GLU A 147 -15.06 -15.75 2.72
C GLU A 147 -15.46 -16.03 4.18
N SER A 148 -14.54 -15.90 5.16
CA SER A 148 -14.82 -16.02 6.60
C SER A 148 -14.11 -14.93 7.42
N GLU A 149 -14.60 -14.75 8.65
CA GLU A 149 -14.01 -13.80 9.60
C GLU A 149 -12.61 -14.24 10.04
N GLU A 150 -12.40 -15.54 10.21
CA GLU A 150 -11.13 -16.15 10.60
C GLU A 150 -10.05 -15.92 9.52
N GLU A 151 -10.42 -16.14 8.25
CA GLU A 151 -9.52 -15.85 7.13
C GLU A 151 -9.17 -14.38 7.07
N LEU A 152 -10.15 -13.48 7.25
CA LEU A 152 -9.92 -12.04 7.26
C LEU A 152 -8.99 -11.60 8.38
N LYS A 153 -9.18 -12.14 9.60
CA LYS A 153 -8.28 -11.92 10.75
C LYS A 153 -6.86 -12.39 10.45
N SER A 154 -6.71 -13.56 9.81
CA SER A 154 -5.40 -14.08 9.42
C SER A 154 -4.67 -13.13 8.45
N LEU A 155 -5.36 -12.61 7.43
CA LEU A 155 -4.80 -11.62 6.50
C LEU A 155 -4.41 -10.34 7.22
N LEU A 156 -5.28 -9.83 8.10
CA LEU A 156 -5.03 -8.60 8.86
C LEU A 156 -3.81 -8.73 9.78
N ILE A 157 -3.65 -9.87 10.44
CA ILE A 157 -2.50 -10.14 11.32
C ILE A 157 -1.20 -10.08 10.50
N LYS A 158 -1.13 -10.73 9.34
CA LYS A 158 0.05 -10.71 8.47
C LYS A 158 0.45 -9.29 8.08
N VAL A 159 -0.50 -8.48 7.60
CA VAL A 159 -0.23 -7.09 7.25
C VAL A 159 0.24 -6.29 8.47
N LYS A 160 -0.42 -6.48 9.62
CA LYS A 160 -0.10 -5.76 10.86
C LYS A 160 1.27 -6.13 11.44
N GLU A 161 1.70 -7.38 11.32
CA GLU A 161 3.01 -7.84 11.78
C GLU A 161 4.11 -7.24 10.93
N GLU A 162 3.99 -7.25 9.62
CA GLU A 162 4.93 -6.61 8.71
C GLU A 162 5.02 -5.10 8.97
N TRP A 163 3.88 -4.43 9.09
CA TRP A 163 3.83 -3.01 9.41
C TRP A 163 4.49 -2.68 10.75
N LYS A 164 4.22 -3.47 11.80
CA LYS A 164 4.83 -3.29 13.12
C LYS A 164 6.33 -3.58 13.15
N SER A 165 6.79 -4.57 12.43
CA SER A 165 8.21 -4.88 12.25
C SER A 165 8.96 -3.64 11.75
N TRP A 166 8.34 -2.94 10.83
CA TRP A 166 8.86 -1.71 10.26
C TRP A 166 8.89 -0.53 11.23
N LEU A 167 7.85 -0.33 12.02
CA LEU A 167 7.76 0.75 13.01
C LEU A 167 8.72 0.54 14.20
N LYS A 168 8.90 -0.69 14.66
CA LYS A 168 9.75 -1.00 15.83
C LYS A 168 11.23 -0.71 15.62
N THR A 169 11.73 -0.80 14.40
CA THR A 169 13.14 -0.51 14.10
C THR A 169 13.47 0.99 14.27
N GLN A 170 12.50 1.87 14.46
CA GLN A 170 12.71 3.29 14.76
C GLN A 170 13.21 3.56 16.19
N HIS A 171 13.00 2.62 17.14
CA HIS A 171 13.28 2.83 18.57
C HIS A 171 14.57 2.15 19.05
N SER A 172 15.29 1.46 18.16
CA SER A 172 16.52 0.71 18.52
C SER A 172 17.81 1.32 17.99
N GLU A 173 17.78 2.44 17.30
CA GLU A 173 18.96 3.12 16.74
C GLU A 173 19.24 4.52 17.38
N ASN A 174 18.73 4.77 18.60
CA ASN A 174 19.10 5.95 19.41
C ASN A 174 19.99 5.52 20.58
#